data_0384e99188eb11c330ce694d78e6d8e3
#
_entry.id   0384e99188eb11c330ce694d78e6d8e3
#
_cell.length_a   1.000
_cell.length_b   1.000
_cell.length_c   1.000
_cell.angle_alpha   90.00
_cell.angle_beta   90.00
_cell.angle_gamma   90.00
#
_symmetry.space_group_name_H-M   'P 1'
#
loop_
_entity.id
_entity.type
_entity.pdbx_description
1 polymer ?
#
loop_
_entity_poly.entity_id
_entity_poly.type
_entity_poly.pdbx_seq_one_letter_code
_entity_poly.pdbx_strand_id
1 'polypeptide(L)'
;HYPLRRQRQMCIRDSPYPRDHHGQWFWESGFDKDPLNDAEGIRDWNLRAVYGAFSAMKNGDGAPNHSNAALTWVAYIGGPRESRRILGDVVLTQDDIVSKRQFPDGCVASTWSIDLHYPKEQYAKKFPDNPFISIAVHDRRIDRSFGYPVPYRCFYSRSVDNLFMTGRCISVTHQALGTTRVMQTCGMMGEVVGKAASVAIRHNAKPRSVYDHHWSELADLLELPGTARRKT
;
A
#
# COMPACT_ATOMS: atom_id res chain seq x y z
N HIS A 1 11.57 30.17 4.24
CA HIS A 1 12.26 29.42 5.32
C HIS A 1 11.43 29.27 6.61
N TYR A 2 10.49 30.18 6.91
CA TYR A 2 9.72 30.17 8.16
C TYR A 2 8.72 29.01 8.30
N PRO A 3 7.93 28.64 7.26
CA PRO A 3 7.00 27.51 7.36
C PRO A 3 7.69 26.17 7.60
N LEU A 4 8.81 25.92 6.94
CA LEU A 4 9.60 24.69 7.10
C LEU A 4 10.20 24.54 8.50
N ARG A 5 10.58 25.64 9.15
CA ARG A 5 11.07 25.64 10.51
C ARG A 5 9.98 25.25 11.52
N ARG A 6 8.75 25.76 11.35
CA ARG A 6 7.61 25.39 12.20
C ARG A 6 7.17 23.95 11.99
N GLN A 7 7.07 23.50 10.77
CA GLN A 7 6.73 22.11 10.45
C GLN A 7 7.77 21.14 11.01
N ARG A 8 9.05 21.47 10.89
CA ARG A 8 10.15 20.74 11.49
C ARG A 8 10.03 20.62 13.00
N GLN A 9 9.78 21.71 13.71
CA GLN A 9 9.62 21.72 15.17
C GLN A 9 8.41 20.89 15.63
N MET A 10 7.34 20.88 14.85
CA MET A 10 6.14 20.12 15.19
C MET A 10 6.32 18.63 14.97
N CYS A 11 6.94 18.20 13.87
CA CYS A 11 7.27 16.79 13.64
C CYS A 11 8.19 16.24 14.75
N ILE A 12 9.07 17.06 15.27
CA ILE A 12 9.99 16.69 16.35
C ILE A 12 9.30 16.59 17.71
N ARG A 13 8.40 17.52 18.03
CA ARG A 13 7.70 17.52 19.32
C ARG A 13 6.69 16.38 19.48
N ASP A 14 6.02 16.03 18.38
CA ASP A 14 4.93 15.04 18.39
C ASP A 14 5.40 13.63 18.02
N SER A 15 6.64 13.47 17.62
CA SER A 15 7.25 12.21 17.22
C SER A 15 8.64 12.13 17.80
N PRO A 16 8.85 11.32 18.83
CA PRO A 16 10.19 11.08 19.35
C PRO A 16 11.08 10.57 18.22
N TYR A 17 12.35 10.98 18.20
CA TYR A 17 13.31 10.48 17.24
C TYR A 17 13.38 8.96 17.32
N PRO A 18 13.34 8.25 16.18
CA PRO A 18 13.50 6.82 16.20
C PRO A 18 14.88 6.45 16.77
N ARG A 19 14.92 5.49 17.68
CA ARG A 19 16.16 5.04 18.30
C ARG A 19 17.15 4.43 17.31
N ASP A 20 16.61 3.87 16.24
CA ASP A 20 17.32 3.18 15.18
C ASP A 20 17.49 4.00 13.90
N HIS A 21 17.20 5.29 13.95
CA HIS A 21 17.29 6.24 12.82
C HIS A 21 16.38 5.91 11.63
N HIS A 22 15.37 5.07 11.80
CA HIS A 22 14.36 4.84 10.77
C HIS A 22 13.32 5.97 10.75
N GLY A 23 12.82 6.28 9.56
CA GLY A 23 11.72 7.23 9.38
C GLY A 23 10.42 6.72 10.00
N GLN A 24 9.54 7.66 10.36
CA GLN A 24 8.23 7.33 10.91
C GLN A 24 7.24 7.05 9.76
N TRP A 25 6.44 6.00 9.88
CA TRP A 25 5.47 5.59 8.85
C TRP A 25 4.40 6.65 8.56
N PHE A 26 4.11 7.51 9.52
CA PHE A 26 3.12 8.58 9.42
C PHE A 26 3.68 9.88 8.81
N TRP A 27 4.93 9.92 8.42
CA TRP A 27 5.49 11.01 7.61
C TRP A 27 5.14 10.79 6.15
N GLU A 28 4.01 11.37 5.76
CA GLU A 28 3.43 11.23 4.43
C GLU A 28 3.01 12.61 3.91
N SER A 29 3.12 12.81 2.62
CA SER A 29 2.73 14.04 1.93
C SER A 29 2.08 13.73 0.57
N GLY A 30 1.61 14.77 -0.11
CA GLY A 30 1.02 14.64 -1.43
C GLY A 30 -0.45 14.20 -1.41
N PHE A 31 -1.16 14.39 -0.28
CA PHE A 31 -2.55 13.96 -0.10
C PHE A 31 -3.51 14.55 -1.15
N ASP A 32 -3.31 15.81 -1.53
CA ASP A 32 -4.14 16.52 -2.51
C ASP A 32 -3.44 16.70 -3.86
N LYS A 33 -2.43 15.87 -4.14
CA LYS A 33 -1.63 15.92 -5.36
C LYS A 33 -1.83 14.67 -6.20
N ASP A 34 -1.69 14.83 -7.51
CA ASP A 34 -1.63 13.68 -8.42
C ASP A 34 -0.25 13.00 -8.31
N PRO A 35 -0.20 11.72 -7.87
CA PRO A 35 1.08 11.03 -7.69
C PRO A 35 1.89 10.81 -8.97
N LEU A 36 1.31 11.07 -10.14
CA LEU A 36 1.97 10.97 -11.43
C LEU A 36 2.40 12.35 -11.96
N ASN A 37 1.45 13.28 -12.03
CA ASN A 37 1.70 14.60 -12.62
C ASN A 37 2.50 15.51 -11.68
N ASP A 38 2.29 15.37 -10.36
CA ASP A 38 2.95 16.17 -9.33
C ASP A 38 4.12 15.43 -8.64
N ALA A 39 4.56 14.29 -9.21
CA ALA A 39 5.55 13.40 -8.59
C ALA A 39 6.84 14.13 -8.18
N GLU A 40 7.35 15.02 -9.02
CA GLU A 40 8.58 15.78 -8.73
C GLU A 40 8.37 16.80 -7.62
N GLY A 41 7.26 17.51 -7.62
CA GLY A 41 6.91 18.45 -6.56
C GLY A 41 6.73 17.75 -5.19
N ILE A 42 6.09 16.56 -5.18
CA ILE A 42 5.95 15.72 -4.00
C ILE A 42 7.33 15.27 -3.51
N ARG A 43 8.20 14.79 -4.41
CA ARG A 43 9.57 14.40 -4.10
C ARG A 43 10.35 15.55 -3.46
N ASP A 44 10.36 16.72 -4.08
CA ASP A 44 11.10 17.88 -3.62
C ASP A 44 10.61 18.34 -2.24
N TRP A 45 9.32 18.28 -2.00
CA TRP A 45 8.74 18.54 -0.70
C TRP A 45 9.20 17.50 0.34
N ASN A 46 9.18 16.22 0.00
CA ASN A 46 9.64 15.14 0.87
C ASN A 46 11.12 15.30 1.22
N LEU A 47 11.97 15.63 0.25
CA LEU A 47 13.40 15.91 0.51
C LEU A 47 13.58 17.09 1.48
N ARG A 48 12.84 18.19 1.31
CA ARG A 48 12.88 19.31 2.25
C ARG A 48 12.47 18.88 3.68
N ALA A 49 11.45 18.04 3.79
CA ALA A 49 11.00 17.51 5.08
C ALA A 49 12.07 16.59 5.71
N VAL A 50 12.67 15.68 4.95
CA VAL A 50 13.76 14.79 5.40
C VAL A 50 14.95 15.59 5.89
N TYR A 51 15.49 16.52 5.08
CA TYR A 51 16.64 17.33 5.47
C TYR A 51 16.31 18.27 6.64
N GLY A 52 15.10 18.80 6.68
CA GLY A 52 14.64 19.62 7.80
C GLY A 52 14.58 18.84 9.12
N ALA A 53 14.00 17.63 9.09
CA ALA A 53 13.93 16.75 10.25
C ALA A 53 15.32 16.28 10.69
N PHE A 54 16.17 15.88 9.75
CA PHE A 54 17.53 15.47 10.05
C PHE A 54 18.38 16.62 10.65
N SER A 55 18.26 17.82 10.09
CA SER A 55 18.95 18.99 10.67
C SER A 55 18.50 19.30 12.10
N ALA A 56 17.21 19.13 12.38
CA ALA A 56 16.72 19.33 13.75
C ALA A 56 17.20 18.22 14.71
N MET A 57 17.24 16.99 14.24
CA MET A 57 17.76 15.86 15.01
C MET A 57 19.26 16.03 15.31
N LYS A 58 20.05 16.44 14.33
CA LYS A 58 21.50 16.56 14.47
C LYS A 58 21.97 17.85 15.16
N ASN A 59 21.34 18.98 14.85
CA ASN A 59 21.82 20.31 15.22
C ASN A 59 20.84 21.08 16.12
N GLY A 60 19.67 20.52 16.43
CA GLY A 60 18.65 21.10 17.29
C GLY A 60 18.46 20.31 18.58
N ASP A 61 17.22 20.11 18.96
CA ASP A 61 16.82 19.45 20.22
C ASP A 61 17.34 18.01 20.35
N GLY A 62 17.64 17.34 19.24
CA GLY A 62 18.19 15.97 19.20
C GLY A 62 19.72 15.92 19.30
N ALA A 63 20.42 17.04 19.24
CA ALA A 63 21.88 17.10 19.20
C ALA A 63 22.59 16.32 20.32
N PRO A 64 22.10 16.29 21.58
CA PRO A 64 22.75 15.52 22.64
C PRO A 64 22.96 14.03 22.31
N ASN A 65 22.03 13.47 21.53
CA ASN A 65 22.06 12.03 21.17
C ASN A 65 22.48 11.77 19.73
N HIS A 66 22.49 12.79 18.86
CA HIS A 66 22.61 12.60 17.41
C HIS A 66 23.61 13.53 16.72
N SER A 67 24.47 14.22 17.46
CA SER A 67 25.46 15.16 16.90
C SER A 67 26.38 14.50 15.85
N ASN A 68 26.70 13.22 16.00
CA ASN A 68 27.54 12.45 15.10
C ASN A 68 26.75 11.72 13.98
N ALA A 69 25.41 11.87 13.92
CA ALA A 69 24.62 11.24 12.89
C ALA A 69 24.99 11.78 11.49
N ALA A 70 24.96 10.89 10.49
CA ALA A 70 25.15 11.24 9.08
C ALA A 70 24.06 10.59 8.23
N LEU A 71 23.53 11.31 7.24
CA LEU A 71 22.69 10.73 6.22
C LEU A 71 23.59 9.99 5.22
N THR A 72 23.48 8.68 5.17
CA THR A 72 24.24 7.84 4.23
C THR A 72 23.48 7.60 2.94
N TRP A 73 22.16 7.64 2.98
CA TRP A 73 21.31 7.44 1.83
C TRP A 73 19.92 8.07 2.04
N VAL A 74 19.37 8.64 0.98
CA VAL A 74 17.98 9.13 0.91
C VAL A 74 17.40 8.68 -0.42
N ALA A 75 16.18 8.14 -0.41
CA ALA A 75 15.50 7.78 -1.65
C ALA A 75 15.25 9.04 -2.50
N TYR A 76 15.71 9.02 -3.74
CA TYR A 76 15.44 10.10 -4.70
C TYR A 76 14.01 10.06 -5.21
N ILE A 77 13.48 8.84 -5.45
CA ILE A 77 12.10 8.65 -5.88
C ILE A 77 11.22 8.45 -4.66
N GLY A 78 10.13 9.19 -4.58
CA GLY A 78 9.11 9.01 -3.55
C GLY A 78 8.53 7.60 -3.59
N GLY A 79 8.12 7.06 -2.45
CA GLY A 79 7.47 5.75 -2.34
C GLY A 79 5.95 5.89 -2.33
N PRO A 80 5.25 6.05 -3.47
CA PRO A 80 3.80 6.17 -3.48
C PRO A 80 3.17 4.87 -2.97
N ARG A 81 2.23 5.00 -2.04
CA ARG A 81 1.49 3.85 -1.49
C ARG A 81 0.31 3.48 -2.35
N GLU A 82 -0.22 4.44 -3.07
CA GLU A 82 -1.34 4.29 -3.98
C GLU A 82 -1.12 5.19 -5.20
N SER A 83 -1.49 4.69 -6.36
CA SER A 83 -1.48 5.40 -7.62
C SER A 83 -2.60 4.83 -8.49
N ARG A 84 -2.35 4.54 -9.75
CA ARG A 84 -3.34 3.94 -10.65
C ARG A 84 -3.52 2.46 -10.37
N ARG A 85 -4.76 2.01 -10.42
CA ARG A 85 -5.15 0.62 -10.40
C ARG A 85 -5.67 0.22 -11.78
N ILE A 86 -5.41 -1.00 -12.17
CA ILE A 86 -5.86 -1.53 -13.46
C ILE A 86 -7.21 -2.24 -13.21
N LEU A 87 -8.19 -1.99 -14.08
CA LEU A 87 -9.50 -2.57 -13.93
C LEU A 87 -9.52 -4.03 -14.41
N GLY A 88 -9.94 -4.91 -13.53
CA GLY A 88 -10.28 -6.30 -13.81
C GLY A 88 -11.77 -6.49 -14.11
N ASP A 89 -12.21 -7.72 -14.20
CA ASP A 89 -13.64 -8.05 -14.39
C ASP A 89 -14.45 -7.82 -13.10
N VAL A 90 -13.79 -7.87 -11.95
CA VAL A 90 -14.35 -7.45 -10.66
C VAL A 90 -13.56 -6.25 -10.16
N VAL A 91 -14.26 -5.22 -9.73
CA VAL A 91 -13.69 -4.10 -8.95
C VAL A 91 -14.14 -4.30 -7.50
N LEU A 92 -13.25 -4.80 -6.66
CA LEU A 92 -13.56 -5.07 -5.26
C LEU A 92 -13.80 -3.77 -4.49
N THR A 93 -14.89 -3.71 -3.76
CA THR A 93 -15.29 -2.55 -2.97
C THR A 93 -15.16 -2.80 -1.46
N GLN A 94 -15.20 -1.72 -0.67
CA GLN A 94 -15.29 -1.83 0.79
C GLN A 94 -16.56 -2.58 1.20
N ASP A 95 -17.68 -2.31 0.54
CA ASP A 95 -18.97 -2.92 0.86
C ASP A 95 -18.97 -4.43 0.61
N ASP A 96 -18.31 -4.89 -0.46
CA ASP A 96 -18.12 -6.34 -0.69
C ASP A 96 -17.39 -7.00 0.49
N ILE A 97 -16.35 -6.35 0.99
CA ILE A 97 -15.53 -6.88 2.09
C ILE A 97 -16.32 -6.88 3.40
N VAL A 98 -16.96 -5.77 3.74
CA VAL A 98 -17.68 -5.59 5.00
C VAL A 98 -18.94 -6.46 5.06
N SER A 99 -19.68 -6.59 3.94
CA SER A 99 -20.84 -7.48 3.83
C SER A 99 -20.45 -8.95 3.67
N LYS A 100 -19.16 -9.25 3.55
CA LYS A 100 -18.63 -10.61 3.32
C LYS A 100 -19.20 -11.26 2.06
N ARG A 101 -19.36 -10.45 0.99
CA ARG A 101 -19.85 -10.95 -0.29
C ARG A 101 -18.97 -12.10 -0.79
N GLN A 102 -19.60 -13.24 -1.07
CA GLN A 102 -18.88 -14.39 -1.58
C GLN A 102 -18.68 -14.30 -3.09
N PHE A 103 -17.46 -14.60 -3.54
CA PHE A 103 -17.12 -14.77 -4.93
C PHE A 103 -16.64 -16.21 -5.16
N PRO A 104 -17.05 -16.88 -6.25
CA PRO A 104 -16.69 -18.28 -6.50
C PRO A 104 -15.17 -18.46 -6.73
N ASP A 105 -14.49 -17.40 -7.06
CA ASP A 105 -13.06 -17.31 -7.35
C ASP A 105 -12.26 -16.62 -6.24
N GLY A 106 -12.76 -16.60 -5.00
CA GLY A 106 -12.04 -16.08 -3.85
C GLY A 106 -10.80 -16.91 -3.53
N CYS A 107 -9.60 -16.32 -3.60
CA CYS A 107 -8.34 -17.07 -3.55
C CYS A 107 -7.21 -16.47 -2.72
N VAL A 108 -7.33 -15.22 -2.29
CA VAL A 108 -6.33 -14.55 -1.43
C VAL A 108 -7.00 -13.99 -0.19
N ALA A 109 -6.65 -14.53 0.98
CA ALA A 109 -7.21 -14.07 2.24
C ALA A 109 -6.57 -12.73 2.68
N SER A 110 -7.37 -11.66 2.72
CA SER A 110 -6.97 -10.38 3.29
C SER A 110 -7.43 -10.29 4.74
N THR A 111 -6.50 -10.24 5.68
CA THR A 111 -6.76 -10.27 7.13
C THR A 111 -6.51 -8.92 7.82
N TRP A 112 -6.03 -7.92 7.10
CA TRP A 112 -5.77 -6.60 7.67
C TRP A 112 -7.07 -5.79 7.75
N SER A 113 -7.17 -4.86 8.71
CA SER A 113 -8.26 -3.87 8.70
C SER A 113 -8.18 -3.00 7.44
N ILE A 114 -9.30 -2.41 7.02
CA ILE A 114 -9.25 -1.36 6.00
C ILE A 114 -8.58 -0.14 6.63
N ASP A 115 -7.36 0.09 6.26
CA ASP A 115 -6.43 1.06 6.85
C ASP A 115 -6.17 2.16 5.83
N LEU A 116 -6.78 3.31 6.06
CA LEU A 116 -6.69 4.48 5.19
C LEU A 116 -5.90 5.59 5.90
N HIS A 117 -5.07 6.27 5.16
CA HIS A 117 -4.25 7.35 5.66
C HIS A 117 -4.79 8.70 5.19
N TYR A 118 -5.01 9.59 6.14
CA TYR A 118 -5.48 10.96 5.88
C TYR A 118 -4.54 11.97 6.51
N PRO A 119 -4.50 13.23 6.03
CA PRO A 119 -3.76 14.29 6.70
C PRO A 119 -4.27 14.45 8.14
N LYS A 120 -3.38 14.50 9.10
CA LYS A 120 -3.75 14.79 10.49
C LYS A 120 -4.25 16.23 10.57
N GLU A 121 -5.48 16.44 11.06
CA GLU A 121 -6.22 17.71 10.99
C GLU A 121 -5.42 18.91 11.48
N GLN A 122 -4.73 18.79 12.60
CA GLN A 122 -3.91 19.88 13.16
C GLN A 122 -2.79 20.35 12.22
N TYR A 123 -2.27 19.45 11.37
CA TYR A 123 -1.23 19.76 10.41
C TYR A 123 -1.82 20.25 9.10
N ALA A 124 -2.94 19.71 8.67
CA ALA A 124 -3.67 20.20 7.51
C ALA A 124 -4.13 21.65 7.68
N LYS A 125 -4.60 22.04 8.88
CA LYS A 125 -4.94 23.43 9.20
C LYS A 125 -3.75 24.39 9.19
N LYS A 126 -2.56 23.93 9.59
CA LYS A 126 -1.34 24.76 9.68
C LYS A 126 -0.57 24.83 8.37
N PHE A 127 -0.68 23.81 7.54
CA PHE A 127 0.02 23.66 6.27
C PHE A 127 -0.96 23.13 5.21
N PRO A 128 -1.98 23.91 4.83
CA PRO A 128 -3.08 23.42 3.97
C PRO A 128 -2.59 22.94 2.62
N ASP A 129 -1.54 23.57 2.07
CA ASP A 129 -1.01 23.22 0.75
C ASP A 129 -0.16 21.96 0.73
N ASN A 130 0.45 21.61 1.86
CA ASN A 130 1.37 20.48 1.97
C ASN A 130 1.37 19.87 3.37
N PRO A 131 0.29 19.22 3.80
CA PRO A 131 0.29 18.47 5.05
C PRO A 131 1.31 17.33 4.98
N PHE A 132 2.06 17.11 6.06
CA PHE A 132 3.17 16.15 6.10
C PHE A 132 2.98 15.03 7.12
N ILE A 133 2.00 15.11 7.98
CA ILE A 133 1.72 14.10 8.99
C ILE A 133 0.37 13.47 8.68
N SER A 134 0.35 12.14 8.63
CA SER A 134 -0.88 11.37 8.45
C SER A 134 -1.40 10.78 9.75
N ILE A 135 -2.66 10.40 9.71
CA ILE A 135 -3.33 9.54 10.69
C ILE A 135 -3.92 8.34 9.98
N ALA A 136 -3.76 7.16 10.55
CA ALA A 136 -4.40 5.96 10.07
C ALA A 136 -5.83 5.85 10.64
N VAL A 137 -6.80 5.68 9.76
CA VAL A 137 -8.21 5.44 10.10
C VAL A 137 -8.53 3.99 9.72
N HIS A 138 -8.94 3.20 10.71
CA HIS A 138 -9.17 1.78 10.55
C HIS A 138 -10.67 1.43 10.57
N ASP A 139 -11.16 0.84 9.49
CA ASP A 139 -12.40 0.07 9.54
C ASP A 139 -12.07 -1.38 9.94
N ARG A 140 -12.58 -1.79 11.10
CA ARG A 140 -12.27 -3.09 11.72
C ARG A 140 -13.37 -4.14 11.55
N ARG A 141 -14.37 -3.87 10.72
CA ARG A 141 -15.47 -4.80 10.44
C ARG A 141 -15.04 -6.00 9.59
N ILE A 142 -13.76 -6.25 9.47
CA ILE A 142 -13.17 -7.40 8.76
C ILE A 142 -12.87 -8.50 9.77
N ASP A 143 -13.16 -9.75 9.39
CA ASP A 143 -12.67 -10.91 10.11
C ASP A 143 -11.16 -11.04 9.92
N ARG A 144 -10.40 -10.77 10.97
CA ARG A 144 -8.94 -10.83 10.94
C ARG A 144 -8.39 -12.25 11.13
N SER A 145 -9.22 -13.20 11.55
CA SER A 145 -8.80 -14.58 11.77
C SER A 145 -8.79 -15.37 10.47
N PHE A 146 -9.88 -15.28 9.71
CA PHE A 146 -10.00 -15.99 8.43
C PHE A 146 -9.74 -15.08 7.22
N GLY A 147 -9.95 -13.78 7.39
CA GLY A 147 -9.80 -12.80 6.33
C GLY A 147 -10.96 -12.80 5.35
N TYR A 148 -10.87 -11.92 4.36
CA TYR A 148 -11.79 -11.82 3.26
C TYR A 148 -11.14 -12.36 1.98
N PRO A 149 -11.77 -13.32 1.27
CA PRO A 149 -11.19 -13.91 0.06
C PRO A 149 -11.30 -12.94 -1.12
N VAL A 150 -10.18 -12.32 -1.51
CA VAL A 150 -10.09 -11.46 -2.70
C VAL A 150 -10.25 -12.34 -3.95
N PRO A 151 -11.16 -12.00 -4.89
CA PRO A 151 -11.41 -12.82 -6.04
C PRO A 151 -10.30 -12.73 -7.10
N TYR A 152 -10.04 -13.84 -7.80
CA TYR A 152 -9.06 -13.93 -8.88
C TYR A 152 -9.32 -12.92 -10.01
N ARG A 153 -10.58 -12.62 -10.30
CA ARG A 153 -10.97 -11.63 -11.32
C ARG A 153 -10.54 -10.20 -11.03
N CYS A 154 -9.95 -9.95 -9.87
CA CYS A 154 -9.22 -8.71 -9.56
C CYS A 154 -7.77 -8.73 -10.04
N PHE A 155 -7.23 -9.88 -10.51
CA PHE A 155 -5.80 -10.08 -10.77
C PHE A 155 -5.43 -10.13 -12.24
N TYR A 156 -6.34 -9.80 -13.14
CA TYR A 156 -6.06 -9.65 -14.57
C TYR A 156 -6.80 -8.45 -15.15
N SER A 157 -6.25 -7.88 -16.24
CA SER A 157 -6.85 -6.74 -16.90
C SER A 157 -8.06 -7.13 -17.74
N ARG A 158 -9.14 -6.37 -17.63
CA ARG A 158 -10.32 -6.55 -18.51
C ARG A 158 -10.12 -6.02 -19.93
N SER A 159 -9.14 -5.14 -20.13
CA SER A 159 -8.90 -4.45 -21.42
C SER A 159 -7.59 -4.83 -22.09
N VAL A 160 -6.67 -5.49 -21.38
CA VAL A 160 -5.40 -5.99 -21.94
C VAL A 160 -5.37 -7.49 -21.71
N ASP A 161 -5.56 -8.24 -22.77
CA ASP A 161 -5.86 -9.66 -22.73
C ASP A 161 -4.79 -10.57 -22.08
N ASN A 162 -3.52 -10.17 -22.17
CA ASN A 162 -2.39 -10.98 -21.69
C ASN A 162 -1.72 -10.36 -20.44
N LEU A 163 -2.45 -9.57 -19.66
CA LEU A 163 -1.91 -8.87 -18.50
C LEU A 163 -2.49 -9.41 -17.20
N PHE A 164 -1.65 -9.98 -16.38
CA PHE A 164 -1.91 -10.23 -14.96
C PHE A 164 -1.52 -9.03 -14.10
N MET A 165 -2.15 -8.91 -12.95
CA MET A 165 -1.90 -7.86 -11.95
C MET A 165 -1.74 -8.45 -10.56
N THR A 166 -0.89 -7.84 -9.76
CA THR A 166 -0.71 -8.23 -8.36
C THR A 166 -0.37 -7.01 -7.49
N GLY A 167 -0.47 -7.15 -6.20
CA GLY A 167 -0.11 -6.10 -5.26
C GLY A 167 -1.06 -4.90 -5.30
N ARG A 168 -0.51 -3.70 -5.32
CA ARG A 168 -1.28 -2.45 -5.23
C ARG A 168 -1.93 -2.00 -6.53
N CYS A 169 -1.66 -2.69 -7.64
CA CYS A 169 -2.22 -2.37 -8.96
C CYS A 169 -3.49 -3.16 -9.29
N ILE A 170 -3.95 -4.05 -8.41
CA ILE A 170 -5.13 -4.88 -8.64
C ILE A 170 -6.42 -4.06 -8.73
N SER A 171 -7.48 -4.71 -9.21
CA SER A 171 -8.78 -4.08 -9.45
C SER A 171 -9.61 -3.93 -8.17
N VAL A 172 -9.38 -2.83 -7.45
CA VAL A 172 -10.07 -2.49 -6.20
C VAL A 172 -10.37 -1.00 -6.12
N THR A 173 -11.33 -0.61 -5.28
CA THR A 173 -11.53 0.80 -4.91
C THR A 173 -10.43 1.27 -3.94
N HIS A 174 -10.33 2.59 -3.74
CA HIS A 174 -9.41 3.19 -2.75
C HIS A 174 -9.60 2.57 -1.35
N GLN A 175 -10.84 2.47 -0.91
CA GLN A 175 -11.16 1.93 0.42
C GLN A 175 -10.76 0.45 0.54
N ALA A 176 -11.12 -0.38 -0.46
CA ALA A 176 -10.75 -1.78 -0.46
C ALA A 176 -9.24 -2.00 -0.51
N LEU A 177 -8.49 -1.10 -1.18
CA LEU A 177 -7.04 -1.15 -1.20
C LEU A 177 -6.43 -1.07 0.21
N GLY A 178 -7.07 -0.37 1.14
CA GLY A 178 -6.62 -0.22 2.51
C GLY A 178 -6.31 -1.55 3.22
N THR A 179 -7.03 -2.62 2.91
CA THR A 179 -6.75 -3.95 3.46
C THR A 179 -5.89 -4.82 2.55
N THR A 180 -6.00 -4.67 1.23
CA THR A 180 -5.34 -5.58 0.27
C THR A 180 -3.87 -5.22 -0.02
N ARG A 181 -3.44 -3.99 0.31
CA ARG A 181 -2.09 -3.46 0.00
C ARG A 181 -0.96 -3.93 0.90
N VAL A 182 -1.25 -4.67 1.97
CA VAL A 182 -0.22 -5.10 2.92
C VAL A 182 0.66 -6.21 2.33
N MET A 183 1.93 -6.24 2.74
CA MET A 183 2.96 -7.09 2.11
C MET A 183 2.59 -8.57 2.07
N GLN A 184 2.04 -9.13 3.14
CA GLN A 184 1.64 -10.53 3.18
C GLN A 184 0.55 -10.85 2.16
N THR A 185 -0.49 -10.01 2.08
CA THR A 185 -1.58 -10.17 1.09
C THR A 185 -1.03 -10.02 -0.33
N CYS A 186 -0.16 -9.05 -0.58
CA CYS A 186 0.48 -8.88 -1.88
C CYS A 186 1.36 -10.09 -2.26
N GLY A 187 2.05 -10.69 -1.30
CA GLY A 187 2.83 -11.91 -1.52
C GLY A 187 1.95 -13.11 -1.94
N MET A 188 0.81 -13.30 -1.27
CA MET A 188 -0.17 -14.33 -1.65
C MET A 188 -0.77 -14.09 -3.04
N MET A 189 -1.04 -12.83 -3.41
CA MET A 189 -1.48 -12.48 -4.77
C MET A 189 -0.43 -12.89 -5.81
N GLY A 190 0.86 -12.66 -5.53
CA GLY A 190 1.96 -13.08 -6.40
C GLY A 190 2.00 -14.59 -6.59
N GLU A 191 1.76 -15.38 -5.55
CA GLU A 191 1.67 -16.83 -5.64
C GLU A 191 0.49 -17.27 -6.54
N VAL A 192 -0.69 -16.70 -6.33
CA VAL A 192 -1.87 -17.00 -7.15
C VAL A 192 -1.64 -16.66 -8.62
N VAL A 193 -1.11 -15.47 -8.89
CA VAL A 193 -0.81 -15.03 -10.26
C VAL A 193 0.27 -15.90 -10.91
N GLY A 194 1.31 -16.32 -10.17
CA GLY A 194 2.32 -17.23 -10.69
C GLY A 194 1.75 -18.60 -11.06
N LYS A 195 0.88 -19.19 -10.22
CA LYS A 195 0.18 -20.44 -10.51
C LYS A 195 -0.79 -20.28 -11.70
N ALA A 196 -1.53 -19.18 -11.74
CA ALA A 196 -2.43 -18.88 -12.86
C ALA A 196 -1.68 -18.72 -14.20
N ALA A 197 -0.53 -18.05 -14.17
CA ALA A 197 0.33 -17.94 -15.35
C ALA A 197 0.85 -19.30 -15.84
N SER A 198 1.18 -20.21 -14.92
CA SER A 198 1.55 -21.59 -15.26
C SER A 198 0.41 -22.34 -15.94
N VAL A 199 -0.83 -22.20 -15.45
CA VAL A 199 -2.02 -22.78 -16.10
C VAL A 199 -2.23 -22.16 -17.48
N ALA A 200 -2.16 -20.84 -17.58
CA ALA A 200 -2.30 -20.11 -18.85
C ALA A 200 -1.30 -20.60 -19.91
N ILE A 201 -0.03 -20.79 -19.55
CA ILE A 201 1.01 -21.30 -20.46
C ILE A 201 0.70 -22.72 -20.90
N ARG A 202 0.33 -23.64 -20.00
CA ARG A 202 0.01 -25.03 -20.34
C ARG A 202 -1.12 -25.16 -21.35
N HIS A 203 -2.11 -24.30 -21.25
CA HIS A 203 -3.29 -24.35 -22.12
C HIS A 203 -3.26 -23.32 -23.26
N ASN A 204 -2.15 -22.61 -23.44
CA ASN A 204 -2.06 -21.49 -24.38
C ASN A 204 -3.26 -20.53 -24.23
N ALA A 205 -3.62 -20.25 -22.97
CA ALA A 205 -4.80 -19.50 -22.59
C ALA A 205 -4.43 -18.08 -22.10
N LYS A 206 -5.40 -17.18 -22.18
CA LYS A 206 -5.27 -15.82 -21.62
C LYS A 206 -5.64 -15.81 -20.12
N PRO A 207 -5.24 -14.82 -19.35
CA PRO A 207 -5.59 -14.69 -17.93
C PRO A 207 -7.08 -14.88 -17.60
N ARG A 208 -7.98 -14.26 -18.37
CA ARG A 208 -9.44 -14.44 -18.22
C ARG A 208 -9.87 -15.87 -18.46
N SER A 209 -9.33 -16.52 -19.49
CA SER A 209 -9.68 -17.90 -19.85
C SER A 209 -9.27 -18.90 -18.76
N VAL A 210 -8.30 -18.57 -17.90
CA VAL A 210 -8.00 -19.39 -16.73
C VAL A 210 -9.20 -19.44 -15.78
N TYR A 211 -9.89 -18.33 -15.57
CA TYR A 211 -11.12 -18.34 -14.79
C TYR A 211 -12.26 -19.06 -15.54
N ASP A 212 -12.46 -18.75 -16.81
CA ASP A 212 -13.62 -19.23 -17.57
C ASP A 212 -13.57 -20.73 -17.82
N HIS A 213 -12.39 -21.33 -18.04
CA HIS A 213 -12.23 -22.70 -18.52
C HIS A 213 -11.30 -23.59 -17.70
N HIS A 214 -10.45 -23.03 -16.86
CA HIS A 214 -9.40 -23.77 -16.14
C HIS A 214 -9.39 -23.45 -14.64
N TRP A 215 -10.49 -22.92 -14.10
CA TRP A 215 -10.56 -22.51 -12.69
C TRP A 215 -10.35 -23.68 -11.73
N SER A 216 -10.92 -24.86 -12.01
CA SER A 216 -10.74 -26.03 -11.15
C SER A 216 -9.27 -26.43 -11.04
N GLU A 217 -8.52 -26.42 -12.15
CA GLU A 217 -7.10 -26.73 -12.13
C GLU A 217 -6.29 -25.70 -11.30
N LEU A 218 -6.61 -24.43 -11.45
CA LEU A 218 -5.99 -23.41 -10.62
C LEU A 218 -6.34 -23.59 -9.14
N ALA A 219 -7.61 -23.87 -8.83
CA ALA A 219 -8.07 -24.09 -7.46
C ALA A 219 -7.32 -25.27 -6.81
N ASP A 220 -7.18 -26.39 -7.52
CA ASP A 220 -6.39 -27.54 -7.06
C ASP A 220 -4.92 -27.18 -6.80
N LEU A 221 -4.31 -26.37 -7.67
CA LEU A 221 -2.95 -25.87 -7.45
C LEU A 221 -2.86 -24.94 -6.23
N LEU A 222 -3.92 -24.20 -5.92
CA LEU A 222 -3.95 -23.32 -4.75
C LEU A 222 -4.10 -24.11 -3.45
N GLU A 223 -4.69 -25.31 -3.48
CA GLU A 223 -4.77 -26.22 -2.31
C GLU A 223 -3.43 -26.91 -1.99
N LEU A 224 -2.52 -27.02 -2.95
CA LEU A 224 -1.20 -27.61 -2.70
C LEU A 224 -0.41 -26.76 -1.69
N PRO A 225 0.30 -27.40 -0.73
CA PRO A 225 1.10 -26.68 0.26
C PRO A 225 2.13 -25.80 -0.41
N GLY A 226 2.06 -24.50 -0.14
CA GLY A 226 3.11 -23.55 -0.46
C GLY A 226 3.91 -23.23 0.79
N THR A 227 5.16 -22.81 0.63
CA THR A 227 6.03 -22.42 1.75
C THR A 227 5.47 -21.24 2.54
N ALA A 228 4.62 -20.41 1.92
CA ALA A 228 4.01 -19.23 2.53
C ALA A 228 2.60 -19.48 3.13
N ARG A 229 2.01 -20.66 2.97
CA ARG A 229 0.69 -20.96 3.54
C ARG A 229 0.75 -21.11 5.04
N ARG A 230 -0.12 -20.39 5.75
CA ARG A 230 -0.39 -20.71 7.14
C ARG A 230 -1.03 -22.09 7.21
N LYS A 231 -0.48 -22.95 8.05
CA LYS A 231 -1.22 -24.14 8.48
C LYS A 231 -2.47 -23.63 9.17
N THR A 232 -3.65 -23.93 8.64
CA THR A 232 -4.93 -23.73 9.28
C THR A 232 -5.00 -24.55 10.56
#